data_f7e772846da4ecf07a00336fdc7efb4d
#
_entry.id   f7e772846da4ecf07a00336fdc7efb4d
#
_cell.length_a   1.000
_cell.length_b   1.000
_cell.length_c   1.000
_cell.angle_alpha   90.00
_cell.angle_beta   90.00
_cell.angle_gamma   90.00
#
_symmetry.space_group_name_H-M   'P 1'
#
loop_
_entity.id
_entity.type
_entity.pdbx_description
1 polymer ?
#
loop_
_entity_poly.entity_id
_entity_poly.type
_entity_poly.pdbx_seq_one_letter_code
_entity_poly.pdbx_strand_id
1 'polypeptide(L)'
;RLNMSEKKKFYITTAIAYTSRKPHIGNAYDIVLADMIARYKRMMGFEVFLQTGSDEHGQKIEEYANKAGITPKEYVDGVSAQIKGVWDSLNTSYDKFIRTTDEDHEKIIQKIFKKLYDQGDIYKGHYEGKYCVPCESFFTSSQLVDGKCPDCGREVVDAKEEAYFLK
;
A
#
# COMPACT_ATOMS: atom_id res chain seq x y z
N ARG A 1 32.28 -28.74 -19.10
CA ARG A 1 31.87 -27.40 -18.66
C ARG A 1 30.38 -27.31 -18.92
N LEU A 2 29.55 -27.47 -17.88
CA LEU A 2 28.12 -27.21 -17.95
C LEU A 2 27.95 -25.73 -18.25
N ASN A 3 27.38 -25.43 -19.41
CA ASN A 3 26.96 -24.09 -19.78
C ASN A 3 25.82 -23.75 -18.85
N MET A 4 26.07 -22.99 -17.78
CA MET A 4 25.03 -22.46 -16.91
C MET A 4 24.33 -21.37 -17.73
N SER A 5 23.30 -21.77 -18.49
CA SER A 5 22.41 -20.80 -19.12
C SER A 5 21.84 -19.90 -18.02
N GLU A 6 21.88 -18.59 -18.24
CA GLU A 6 21.32 -17.61 -17.34
C GLU A 6 19.84 -17.97 -17.04
N LYS A 7 19.50 -18.14 -15.75
CA LYS A 7 18.13 -18.50 -15.36
C LYS A 7 17.18 -17.40 -15.79
N LYS A 8 16.04 -17.76 -16.33
CA LYS A 8 14.96 -16.81 -16.62
C LYS A 8 14.50 -16.17 -15.31
N LYS A 9 14.38 -14.84 -15.30
CA LYS A 9 13.91 -14.08 -14.12
C LYS A 9 12.39 -13.98 -14.13
N PHE A 10 11.81 -14.05 -12.93
CA PHE A 10 10.38 -13.87 -12.72
C PHE A 10 10.13 -13.01 -11.48
N TYR A 11 9.48 -11.88 -11.66
CA TYR A 11 9.13 -10.95 -10.59
C TYR A 11 7.62 -10.97 -10.38
N ILE A 12 7.19 -11.08 -9.14
CA ILE A 12 5.79 -11.07 -8.74
C ILE A 12 5.62 -10.27 -7.45
N THR A 13 4.54 -9.49 -7.39
CA THR A 13 4.16 -8.71 -6.21
C THR A 13 2.74 -9.03 -5.79
N THR A 14 2.42 -8.76 -4.55
CA THR A 14 1.04 -8.68 -4.04
C THR A 14 0.62 -7.23 -3.88
N ALA A 15 -0.68 -6.99 -3.68
CA ALA A 15 -1.10 -5.80 -2.95
C ALA A 15 -0.44 -5.79 -1.57
N ILE A 16 -0.07 -4.60 -1.07
CA ILE A 16 0.48 -4.45 0.27
C ILE A 16 -0.64 -4.12 1.26
N ALA A 17 -0.64 -4.78 2.42
CA ALA A 17 -1.73 -4.66 3.36
C ALA A 17 -1.70 -3.30 4.08
N TYR A 18 -2.86 -2.62 4.10
CA TYR A 18 -3.00 -1.34 4.79
C TYR A 18 -3.00 -1.53 6.31
N THR A 19 -2.14 -0.79 7.00
CA THR A 19 -1.89 -0.95 8.44
C THR A 19 -2.94 -0.32 9.35
N SER A 20 -4.14 -0.09 8.86
CA SER A 20 -5.24 0.42 9.69
C SER A 20 -5.78 -0.63 10.67
N ARG A 21 -5.63 -1.92 10.38
CA ARG A 21 -6.14 -3.05 11.18
C ARG A 21 -5.26 -4.28 11.04
N LYS A 22 -5.48 -5.25 11.96
CA LYS A 22 -4.91 -6.60 11.82
C LYS A 22 -5.33 -7.23 10.49
N PRO A 23 -4.46 -8.01 9.85
CA PRO A 23 -4.80 -8.70 8.62
C PRO A 23 -5.92 -9.72 8.87
N HIS A 24 -6.75 -9.91 7.86
CA HIS A 24 -7.81 -10.92 7.85
C HIS A 24 -7.59 -11.89 6.69
N ILE A 25 -8.44 -12.93 6.60
CA ILE A 25 -8.30 -14.01 5.61
C ILE A 25 -8.27 -13.52 4.15
N GLY A 26 -8.95 -12.41 3.85
CA GLY A 26 -8.91 -11.81 2.51
C GLY A 26 -7.51 -11.29 2.13
N ASN A 27 -6.76 -10.73 3.08
CA ASN A 27 -5.37 -10.34 2.84
C ASN A 27 -4.46 -11.58 2.70
N ALA A 28 -4.72 -12.62 3.49
CA ALA A 28 -3.97 -13.88 3.41
C ALA A 28 -4.17 -14.60 2.06
N TYR A 29 -5.35 -14.50 1.46
CA TYR A 29 -5.65 -15.09 0.16
C TYR A 29 -4.71 -14.57 -0.93
N ASP A 30 -4.48 -13.27 -0.98
CA ASP A 30 -3.64 -12.62 -2.00
C ASP A 30 -2.18 -13.10 -1.91
N ILE A 31 -1.60 -13.10 -0.71
CA ILE A 31 -0.20 -13.54 -0.54
C ILE A 31 -0.03 -15.04 -0.80
N VAL A 32 -0.99 -15.88 -0.40
CA VAL A 32 -0.93 -17.32 -0.64
C VAL A 32 -1.01 -17.64 -2.13
N LEU A 33 -1.87 -16.93 -2.88
CA LEU A 33 -1.97 -17.09 -4.32
C LEU A 33 -0.67 -16.71 -5.03
N ALA A 34 -0.07 -15.59 -4.66
CA ALA A 34 1.20 -15.15 -5.22
C ALA A 34 2.35 -16.10 -4.86
N ASP A 35 2.39 -16.60 -3.63
CA ASP A 35 3.37 -17.57 -3.16
C ASP A 35 3.26 -18.90 -3.92
N MET A 36 2.06 -19.38 -4.19
CA MET A 36 1.84 -20.56 -5.02
C MET A 36 2.47 -20.39 -6.41
N ILE A 37 2.24 -19.26 -7.05
CA ILE A 37 2.83 -18.94 -8.37
C ILE A 37 4.34 -18.85 -8.27
N ALA A 38 4.88 -18.19 -7.25
CA ALA A 38 6.32 -18.05 -7.04
C ALA A 38 6.99 -19.42 -6.86
N ARG A 39 6.42 -20.30 -6.02
CA ARG A 39 6.91 -21.67 -5.82
C ARG A 39 6.87 -22.48 -7.11
N TYR A 40 5.78 -22.42 -7.86
CA TYR A 40 5.67 -23.08 -9.15
C TYR A 40 6.76 -22.61 -10.12
N LYS A 41 7.00 -21.30 -10.22
CA LYS A 41 8.06 -20.77 -11.08
C LYS A 41 9.46 -21.19 -10.64
N ARG A 42 9.72 -21.25 -9.33
CA ARG A 42 10.98 -21.80 -8.80
C ARG A 42 11.17 -23.26 -9.17
N MET A 43 10.12 -24.08 -9.09
CA MET A 43 10.15 -25.48 -9.53
C MET A 43 10.44 -25.62 -11.04
N MET A 44 9.99 -24.65 -11.83
CA MET A 44 10.29 -24.58 -13.29
C MET A 44 11.70 -24.05 -13.60
N GLY A 45 12.53 -23.81 -12.58
CA GLY A 45 13.93 -23.37 -12.74
C GLY A 45 14.11 -21.86 -12.93
N PHE A 46 13.08 -21.04 -12.74
CA PHE A 46 13.21 -19.58 -12.76
C PHE A 46 13.92 -19.06 -11.51
N GLU A 47 14.66 -17.97 -11.67
CA GLU A 47 15.07 -17.09 -10.57
C GLU A 47 13.88 -16.18 -10.22
N VAL A 48 13.27 -16.40 -9.06
CA VAL A 48 12.01 -15.72 -8.68
C VAL A 48 12.29 -14.72 -7.58
N PHE A 49 11.70 -13.53 -7.71
CA PHE A 49 11.63 -12.54 -6.65
C PHE A 49 10.15 -12.23 -6.35
N LEU A 50 9.69 -12.63 -5.17
CA LEU A 50 8.34 -12.35 -4.64
C LEU A 50 8.42 -11.23 -3.62
N GLN A 51 7.73 -10.12 -3.87
CA GLN A 51 7.65 -9.00 -2.95
C GLN A 51 6.22 -8.80 -2.45
N THR A 52 6.12 -8.60 -1.15
CA THR A 52 4.90 -8.18 -0.44
C THR A 52 5.25 -7.05 0.54
N GLY A 53 4.32 -6.62 1.38
CA GLY A 53 4.62 -5.57 2.36
C GLY A 53 3.41 -5.00 3.06
N SER A 54 3.62 -3.82 3.64
CA SER A 54 2.59 -3.03 4.33
C SER A 54 2.53 -1.59 3.83
N ASP A 55 1.30 -1.08 3.69
CA ASP A 55 1.01 0.32 3.40
C ASP A 55 0.74 1.05 4.71
N GLU A 56 1.55 2.08 5.00
CA GLU A 56 1.73 2.63 6.34
C GLU A 56 1.43 4.13 6.45
N HIS A 57 0.86 4.74 5.42
CA HIS A 57 0.49 6.15 5.41
C HIS A 57 -1.03 6.33 5.34
N GLY A 58 -1.52 7.42 5.95
CA GLY A 58 -2.92 7.84 5.84
C GLY A 58 -3.52 8.36 7.14
N GLN A 59 -4.57 9.16 7.01
CA GLN A 59 -5.24 9.83 8.13
C GLN A 59 -5.79 8.84 9.17
N LYS A 60 -6.31 7.69 8.73
CA LYS A 60 -6.82 6.66 9.66
C LYS A 60 -5.76 6.13 10.60
N ILE A 61 -4.53 5.99 10.14
CA ILE A 61 -3.40 5.53 10.96
C ILE A 61 -3.13 6.55 12.06
N GLU A 62 -3.11 7.84 11.71
CA GLU A 62 -2.95 8.91 12.67
C GLU A 62 -4.08 8.93 13.72
N GLU A 63 -5.33 8.77 13.27
CA GLU A 63 -6.48 8.68 14.18
C GLU A 63 -6.38 7.49 15.14
N TYR A 64 -5.98 6.31 14.67
CA TYR A 64 -5.81 5.13 15.52
C TYR A 64 -4.63 5.26 16.48
N ALA A 65 -3.53 5.83 16.05
CA ALA A 65 -2.37 6.11 16.89
C ALA A 65 -2.75 7.09 18.02
N ASN A 66 -3.43 8.18 17.67
CA ASN A 66 -3.93 9.17 18.66
C ASN A 66 -4.89 8.53 19.66
N LYS A 67 -5.83 7.67 19.21
CA LYS A 67 -6.74 6.93 20.10
C LYS A 67 -6.01 5.97 21.03
N ALA A 68 -4.89 5.40 20.57
CA ALA A 68 -4.05 4.51 21.35
C ALA A 68 -3.04 5.26 22.26
N GLY A 69 -2.90 6.58 22.12
CA GLY A 69 -1.95 7.38 22.88
C GLY A 69 -0.49 7.13 22.52
N ILE A 70 -0.20 6.72 21.28
CA ILE A 70 1.14 6.43 20.77
C ILE A 70 1.38 7.20 19.46
N THR A 71 2.63 7.21 19.00
CA THR A 71 2.96 7.85 17.72
C THR A 71 2.46 7.03 16.54
N PRO A 72 2.18 7.65 15.37
CA PRO A 72 1.85 6.92 14.14
C PRO A 72 2.89 5.86 13.78
N LYS A 73 4.17 6.16 13.98
CA LYS A 73 5.28 5.21 13.72
C LYS A 73 5.21 3.97 14.61
N GLU A 74 5.01 4.13 15.92
CA GLU A 74 4.84 3.01 16.85
C GLU A 74 3.61 2.18 16.50
N TYR A 75 2.52 2.83 16.09
CA TYR A 75 1.30 2.14 15.68
C TYR A 75 1.56 1.25 14.45
N VAL A 76 2.14 1.79 13.37
CA VAL A 76 2.40 1.02 12.16
C VAL A 76 3.48 -0.04 12.35
N ASP A 77 4.46 0.19 13.21
CA ASP A 77 5.46 -0.83 13.57
C ASP A 77 4.79 -2.07 14.18
N GLY A 78 3.85 -1.85 15.10
CA GLY A 78 3.09 -2.92 15.72
C GLY A 78 2.19 -3.69 14.74
N VAL A 79 1.46 -2.99 13.88
CA VAL A 79 0.55 -3.62 12.91
C VAL A 79 1.34 -4.31 11.79
N SER A 80 2.39 -3.69 11.27
CA SER A 80 3.26 -4.28 10.25
C SER A 80 3.92 -5.58 10.74
N ALA A 81 4.39 -5.60 11.99
CA ALA A 81 4.92 -6.82 12.62
C ALA A 81 3.86 -7.94 12.69
N GLN A 82 2.60 -7.60 12.98
CA GLN A 82 1.50 -8.58 12.99
C GLN A 82 1.20 -9.12 11.59
N ILE A 83 1.18 -8.25 10.57
CA ILE A 83 0.99 -8.66 9.16
C ILE A 83 2.10 -9.63 8.77
N LYS A 84 3.35 -9.24 8.98
CA LYS A 84 4.52 -10.07 8.70
C LYS A 84 4.46 -11.42 9.43
N GLY A 85 4.10 -11.42 10.71
CA GLY A 85 3.94 -12.63 11.51
C GLY A 85 2.88 -13.59 10.97
N VAL A 86 1.78 -13.07 10.41
CA VAL A 86 0.77 -13.91 9.73
C VAL A 86 1.35 -14.50 8.45
N TRP A 87 2.05 -13.71 7.60
CA TRP A 87 2.68 -14.23 6.39
C TRP A 87 3.73 -15.31 6.70
N ASP A 88 4.53 -15.10 7.73
CA ASP A 88 5.52 -16.08 8.20
C ASP A 88 4.84 -17.37 8.71
N SER A 89 3.72 -17.24 9.44
CA SER A 89 2.96 -18.41 9.93
C SER A 89 2.32 -19.26 8.83
N LEU A 90 2.02 -18.62 7.69
CA LEU A 90 1.54 -19.29 6.48
C LEU A 90 2.68 -19.91 5.66
N ASN A 91 3.93 -19.81 6.13
CA ASN A 91 5.12 -20.30 5.45
C ASN A 91 5.26 -19.76 4.03
N THR A 92 4.88 -18.48 3.81
CA THR A 92 5.05 -17.83 2.52
C THR A 92 6.50 -17.54 2.20
N SER A 93 6.91 -17.74 0.95
CA SER A 93 8.30 -17.70 0.52
C SER A 93 8.68 -16.36 -0.15
N TYR A 94 8.17 -15.24 0.38
CA TYR A 94 8.53 -13.92 -0.13
C TYR A 94 10.03 -13.63 0.09
N ASP A 95 10.62 -12.92 -0.87
CA ASP A 95 12.02 -12.51 -0.82
C ASP A 95 12.18 -11.15 -0.15
N LYS A 96 11.18 -10.27 -0.26
CA LYS A 96 11.16 -8.96 0.39
C LYS A 96 9.78 -8.66 0.98
N PHE A 97 9.78 -8.23 2.23
CA PHE A 97 8.65 -7.54 2.87
C PHE A 97 9.01 -6.05 2.93
N ILE A 98 8.37 -5.23 2.08
CA ILE A 98 8.61 -3.79 2.03
C ILE A 98 7.61 -3.06 2.92
N ARG A 99 8.08 -2.02 3.57
CA ARG A 99 7.25 -1.07 4.31
C ARG A 99 7.31 0.27 3.59
N THR A 100 6.19 0.95 3.45
CA THR A 100 6.20 2.28 2.80
C THR A 100 6.90 3.34 3.64
N THR A 101 7.20 3.04 4.92
CA THR A 101 8.04 3.85 5.83
C THR A 101 9.52 3.43 5.85
N ASP A 102 9.95 2.46 5.02
CA ASP A 102 11.38 2.12 4.89
C ASP A 102 12.14 3.29 4.24
N GLU A 103 13.29 3.67 4.79
CA GLU A 103 14.10 4.78 4.29
C GLU A 103 14.52 4.64 2.82
N ASP A 104 14.85 3.43 2.38
CA ASP A 104 15.23 3.17 0.99
C ASP A 104 14.04 3.35 0.05
N HIS A 105 12.84 2.95 0.48
CA HIS A 105 11.60 3.21 -0.25
C HIS A 105 11.32 4.71 -0.37
N GLU A 106 11.33 5.43 0.74
CA GLU A 106 11.08 6.88 0.75
C GLU A 106 12.07 7.64 -0.14
N LYS A 107 13.35 7.33 -0.07
CA LYS A 107 14.39 7.95 -0.92
C LYS A 107 14.13 7.71 -2.41
N ILE A 108 13.68 6.52 -2.78
CA ILE A 108 13.37 6.19 -4.18
C ILE A 108 12.12 6.95 -4.64
N ILE A 109 11.06 6.95 -3.82
CA ILE A 109 9.81 7.68 -4.14
C ILE A 109 10.06 9.17 -4.27
N GLN A 110 10.81 9.78 -3.35
CA GLN A 110 11.20 11.19 -3.44
C GLN A 110 11.95 11.51 -4.74
N LYS A 111 12.87 10.64 -5.14
CA LYS A 111 13.63 10.80 -6.39
C LYS A 111 12.73 10.73 -7.62
N ILE A 112 11.80 9.76 -7.65
CA ILE A 112 10.85 9.62 -8.76
C ILE A 112 9.90 10.81 -8.80
N PHE A 113 9.33 11.19 -7.67
CA PHE A 113 8.42 12.33 -7.55
C PHE A 113 9.10 13.63 -8.02
N LYS A 114 10.32 13.88 -7.52
CA LYS A 114 11.09 15.07 -7.95
C LYS A 114 11.32 15.08 -9.46
N LYS A 115 11.68 13.94 -10.04
CA LYS A 115 11.88 13.84 -11.50
C LYS A 115 10.61 14.21 -12.27
N LEU A 116 9.46 13.67 -11.89
CA LEU A 116 8.17 13.95 -12.53
C LEU A 116 7.74 15.42 -12.32
N TYR A 117 8.02 15.96 -11.14
CA TYR A 117 7.76 17.39 -10.86
C TYR A 117 8.63 18.30 -11.72
N ASP A 118 9.94 18.05 -11.80
CA ASP A 118 10.88 18.83 -12.61
C ASP A 118 10.57 18.74 -14.11
N GLN A 119 9.99 17.63 -14.59
CA GLN A 119 9.52 17.45 -15.96
C GLN A 119 8.18 18.17 -16.25
N GLY A 120 7.50 18.64 -15.21
CA GLY A 120 6.19 19.29 -15.29
C GLY A 120 5.01 18.31 -15.46
N ASP A 121 5.22 17.02 -15.22
CA ASP A 121 4.16 16.01 -15.20
C ASP A 121 3.37 16.08 -13.89
N ILE A 122 4.02 16.47 -12.80
CA ILE A 122 3.38 16.76 -11.52
C ILE A 122 3.33 18.29 -11.33
N TYR A 123 2.18 18.77 -10.89
CA TYR A 123 1.98 20.17 -10.55
C TYR A 123 1.21 20.32 -9.22
N LYS A 124 1.43 21.44 -8.54
CA LYS A 124 0.75 21.78 -7.30
C LYS A 124 -0.55 22.51 -7.59
N GLY A 125 -1.60 22.12 -6.92
CA GLY A 125 -2.92 22.72 -7.06
C GLY A 125 -3.73 22.57 -5.77
N HIS A 126 -5.02 22.89 -5.86
CA HIS A 126 -5.95 22.73 -4.75
C HIS A 126 -7.05 21.79 -5.18
N TYR A 127 -7.38 20.86 -4.31
CA TYR A 127 -8.58 20.04 -4.44
C TYR A 127 -9.63 20.54 -3.44
N GLU A 128 -10.85 20.74 -3.90
CA GLU A 128 -11.98 21.17 -3.09
C GLU A 128 -13.18 20.27 -3.38
N GLY A 129 -13.76 19.67 -2.36
CA GLY A 129 -14.89 18.77 -2.55
C GLY A 129 -15.44 18.23 -1.24
N LYS A 130 -16.34 17.26 -1.36
CA LYS A 130 -16.95 16.54 -0.24
C LYS A 130 -16.08 15.32 0.08
N TYR A 131 -15.47 15.29 1.23
CA TYR A 131 -14.57 14.24 1.67
C TYR A 131 -15.25 13.25 2.61
N CYS A 132 -15.16 11.98 2.29
CA CYS A 132 -15.59 10.90 3.17
C CYS A 132 -14.38 10.35 3.93
N VAL A 133 -14.27 10.70 5.21
CA VAL A 133 -13.15 10.25 6.07
C VAL A 133 -13.02 8.72 6.13
N PRO A 134 -14.13 7.95 6.33
CA PRO A 134 -14.02 6.49 6.39
C PRO A 134 -13.59 5.81 5.09
N CYS A 135 -13.93 6.40 3.92
CA CYS A 135 -13.55 5.85 2.61
C CYS A 135 -12.25 6.47 2.07
N GLU A 136 -11.77 7.54 2.72
CA GLU A 136 -10.61 8.33 2.25
C GLU A 136 -10.75 8.78 0.80
N SER A 137 -11.97 9.24 0.45
CA SER A 137 -12.33 9.58 -0.92
C SER A 137 -13.05 10.91 -1.00
N PHE A 138 -12.73 11.66 -2.04
CA PHE A 138 -13.40 12.90 -2.40
C PHE A 138 -14.53 12.63 -3.41
N PHE A 139 -15.60 13.39 -3.27
CA PHE A 139 -16.75 13.37 -4.16
C PHE A 139 -17.14 14.79 -4.54
N THR A 140 -17.67 14.94 -5.74
CA THR A 140 -18.40 16.15 -6.10
C THR A 140 -19.80 16.11 -5.48
N SER A 141 -20.43 17.26 -5.30
CA SER A 141 -21.80 17.31 -4.76
C SER A 141 -22.81 16.47 -5.58
N SER A 142 -22.58 16.35 -6.89
CA SER A 142 -23.43 15.53 -7.79
C SER A 142 -23.23 14.01 -7.64
N GLN A 143 -22.16 13.57 -7.03
CA GLN A 143 -21.87 12.15 -6.79
C GLN A 143 -22.47 11.65 -5.48
N LEU A 144 -22.89 12.56 -4.60
CA LEU A 144 -23.48 12.18 -3.32
C LEU A 144 -24.88 11.58 -3.51
N VAL A 145 -25.22 10.61 -2.68
CA VAL A 145 -26.56 10.02 -2.58
C VAL A 145 -27.21 10.56 -1.30
N ASP A 146 -28.29 11.30 -1.42
CA ASP A 146 -28.98 11.99 -0.29
C ASP A 146 -28.01 12.82 0.59
N GLY A 147 -27.03 13.48 -0.05
CA GLY A 147 -26.02 14.29 0.64
C GLY A 147 -24.92 13.48 1.34
N LYS A 148 -24.87 12.16 1.16
CA LYS A 148 -23.97 11.22 1.82
C LYS A 148 -23.02 10.53 0.84
N CYS A 149 -21.99 9.91 1.39
CA CYS A 149 -21.01 9.12 0.63
C CYS A 149 -21.72 8.00 -0.15
N PRO A 150 -21.52 7.89 -1.48
CA PRO A 150 -22.16 6.85 -2.29
C PRO A 150 -21.67 5.44 -1.95
N ASP A 151 -20.44 5.30 -1.44
CA ASP A 151 -19.83 3.99 -1.19
C ASP A 151 -20.22 3.42 0.17
N CYS A 152 -20.35 4.26 1.20
CA CYS A 152 -20.57 3.78 2.57
C CYS A 152 -21.80 4.39 3.28
N GLY A 153 -22.50 5.32 2.65
CA GLY A 153 -23.70 5.97 3.20
C GLY A 153 -23.46 6.92 4.37
N ARG A 154 -22.23 7.23 4.74
CA ARG A 154 -21.88 8.10 5.86
C ARG A 154 -21.83 9.56 5.44
N GLU A 155 -21.91 10.44 6.44
CA GLU A 155 -21.74 11.88 6.26
C GLU A 155 -20.39 12.21 5.64
N VAL A 156 -20.36 13.23 4.81
CA VAL A 156 -19.15 13.81 4.21
C VAL A 156 -18.91 15.20 4.76
N VAL A 157 -17.66 15.62 4.77
CA VAL A 157 -17.24 16.96 5.21
C VAL A 157 -16.76 17.79 4.03
N ASP A 158 -16.90 19.11 4.09
CA ASP A 158 -16.24 19.98 3.13
C ASP A 158 -14.74 19.98 3.42
N ALA A 159 -13.97 19.67 2.42
CA ALA A 159 -12.51 19.67 2.52
C ALA A 159 -11.90 20.45 1.35
N LYS A 160 -10.89 21.23 1.69
CA LYS A 160 -10.04 21.94 0.73
C LYS A 160 -8.60 21.67 1.10
N GLU A 161 -7.89 21.01 0.22
CA GLU A 161 -6.52 20.62 0.46
C GLU A 161 -5.63 21.07 -0.70
N GLU A 162 -4.43 21.51 -0.34
CA GLU A 162 -3.36 21.67 -1.29
C GLU A 162 -2.82 20.28 -1.65
N ALA A 163 -2.80 19.94 -2.92
CA ALA A 163 -2.42 18.63 -3.39
C ALA A 163 -1.54 18.72 -4.66
N TYR A 164 -0.82 17.65 -4.91
CA TYR A 164 -0.11 17.47 -6.16
C TYR A 164 -0.94 16.63 -7.12
N PHE A 165 -0.96 17.03 -8.38
CA PHE A 165 -1.70 16.37 -9.44
C PHE A 165 -0.73 15.88 -10.51
N LEU A 166 -1.01 14.72 -11.06
CA LEU A 166 -0.36 14.18 -12.25
C LEU A 166 -1.19 14.57 -13.47
N LYS A 167 -0.52 15.01 -14.55
CA LYS A 167 -1.18 15.33 -15.84
C LYS A 167 -1.62 14.07 -16.57
#